data_59d910e2f5e3dfe66bb58c276ce89e20
#
_entry.id   59d910e2f5e3dfe66bb58c276ce89e20
#
_cell.length_a   1.000
_cell.length_b   1.000
_cell.length_c   1.000
_cell.angle_alpha   90.00
_cell.angle_beta   90.00
_cell.angle_gamma   90.00
#
_symmetry.space_group_name_H-M   'P 1'
#
loop_
_entity.id
_entity.type
_entity.pdbx_description
1 polymer ?
#
loop_
_entity_poly.entity_id
_entity_poly.type
_entity_poly.pdbx_seq_one_letter_code
_entity_poly.pdbx_strand_id
1 'polypeptide(L)'
;YLQDKLNARLMGMQPTGNLHLGNYLGALTRWVEMQKTHECIYCIVDLHAITVFQDPAELKKSIREVTAAYLAAGLDPKASIIFNQSQVSEHAELAWVFNCVARLGWLNRMTQFKEKAGKDKESASIGLYAYPALMAADILVYKATHVPVGEDQKQHLELARDIAQKFN
;
A
#
# COMPACT_ATOMS: atom_id res chain seq x y z
N TYR A 1 18.52 15.76 7.69
CA TYR A 1 17.93 15.32 8.97
C TYR A 1 17.09 14.04 8.87
N LEU A 2 16.68 13.62 7.66
CA LEU A 2 15.96 12.36 7.40
C LEU A 2 16.88 11.24 6.87
N GLN A 3 18.14 11.54 6.61
CA GLN A 3 19.05 10.64 5.88
C GLN A 3 19.65 9.51 6.75
N ASP A 4 19.62 9.67 8.08
CA ASP A 4 20.30 8.73 9.00
C ASP A 4 19.36 7.78 9.77
N LYS A 5 18.03 7.81 9.49
CA LYS A 5 17.04 7.06 10.28
C LYS A 5 16.20 6.05 9.52
N LEU A 6 16.56 5.67 8.31
CA LEU A 6 15.68 4.88 7.45
C LEU A 6 15.93 3.36 7.51
N ASN A 7 15.72 2.78 8.69
CA ASN A 7 15.35 1.38 8.81
C ASN A 7 13.82 1.24 8.91
N ALA A 8 13.09 2.10 8.20
CA ALA A 8 11.65 2.18 8.27
C ALA A 8 10.99 0.95 7.61
N ARG A 9 10.03 0.37 8.30
CA ARG A 9 9.17 -0.68 7.78
C ARG A 9 7.84 -0.06 7.36
N LEU A 10 7.50 -0.22 6.10
CA LEU A 10 6.23 0.27 5.55
C LEU A 10 5.22 -0.87 5.48
N MET A 11 4.04 -0.62 6.02
CA MET A 11 2.90 -1.54 6.01
C MET A 11 1.64 -0.80 5.61
N GLY A 12 0.79 -1.44 4.81
CA GLY A 12 -0.45 -0.85 4.33
C GLY A 12 -1.62 -1.82 4.41
N MET A 13 -2.81 -1.29 4.68
CA MET A 13 -4.06 -2.04 4.62
C MET A 13 -5.11 -1.22 3.88
N GLN A 14 -5.79 -1.86 2.93
CA GLN A 14 -6.89 -1.24 2.20
C GLN A 14 -8.12 -1.11 3.11
N PRO A 15 -8.78 0.04 3.12
CA PRO A 15 -10.02 0.24 3.88
C PRO A 15 -11.22 -0.29 3.09
N THR A 16 -11.18 -1.58 2.71
CA THR A 16 -12.25 -2.26 1.95
C THR A 16 -12.75 -3.45 2.72
N GLY A 17 -14.08 -3.52 2.88
CA GLY A 17 -14.74 -4.58 3.64
C GLY A 17 -14.53 -4.48 5.17
N ASN A 18 -15.22 -5.35 5.91
CA ASN A 18 -15.08 -5.42 7.35
C ASN A 18 -13.77 -6.11 7.75
N LEU A 19 -13.06 -5.51 8.69
CA LEU A 19 -11.93 -6.17 9.34
C LEU A 19 -12.42 -7.45 10.04
N HIS A 20 -11.77 -8.55 9.75
CA HIS A 20 -12.10 -9.84 10.35
C HIS A 20 -10.92 -10.40 11.15
N LEU A 21 -11.18 -11.44 11.93
CA LEU A 21 -10.19 -12.06 12.81
C LEU A 21 -8.88 -12.45 12.07
N GLY A 22 -8.97 -12.84 10.81
CA GLY A 22 -7.80 -13.16 9.99
C GLY A 22 -6.88 -11.96 9.74
N ASN A 23 -7.43 -10.76 9.55
CA ASN A 23 -6.63 -9.53 9.43
C ASN A 23 -5.91 -9.22 10.75
N TYR A 24 -6.61 -9.37 11.88
CA TYR A 24 -6.03 -9.15 13.20
C TYR A 24 -4.90 -10.15 13.48
N LEU A 25 -5.17 -11.44 13.37
CA LEU A 25 -4.18 -12.48 13.69
C LEU A 25 -3.04 -12.56 12.65
N GLY A 26 -3.34 -12.30 11.38
CA GLY A 26 -2.35 -12.41 10.31
C GLY A 26 -1.39 -11.23 10.21
N ALA A 27 -1.87 -10.02 10.40
CA ALA A 27 -1.11 -8.80 10.20
C ALA A 27 -0.93 -7.97 11.47
N LEU A 28 -2.02 -7.53 12.11
CA LEU A 28 -1.96 -6.52 13.17
C LEU A 28 -1.16 -6.98 14.39
N THR A 29 -1.29 -8.23 14.82
CA THR A 29 -0.50 -8.76 15.95
C THR A 29 1.00 -8.68 15.70
N ARG A 30 1.43 -9.00 14.47
CA ARG A 30 2.84 -8.90 14.06
C ARG A 30 3.30 -7.45 13.98
N TRP A 31 2.45 -6.54 13.53
CA TRP A 31 2.75 -5.12 13.44
C TRP A 31 2.93 -4.49 14.82
N VAL A 32 2.09 -4.85 15.79
CA VAL A 32 2.20 -4.41 17.19
C VAL A 32 3.53 -4.86 17.81
N GLU A 33 3.97 -6.08 17.56
CA GLU A 33 5.28 -6.54 18.03
C GLU A 33 6.43 -5.83 17.30
N MET A 34 6.27 -5.57 16.00
CA MET A 34 7.31 -4.97 15.17
C MET A 34 7.61 -3.53 15.56
N GLN A 35 6.59 -2.73 15.95
CA GLN A 35 6.79 -1.34 16.39
C GLN A 35 7.67 -1.21 17.65
N LYS A 36 7.82 -2.28 18.45
CA LYS A 36 8.66 -2.27 19.65
C LYS A 36 10.16 -2.23 19.33
N THR A 37 10.54 -2.66 18.13
CA THR A 37 11.94 -2.85 17.74
C THR A 37 12.34 -2.11 16.47
N HIS A 38 11.37 -1.55 15.74
CA HIS A 38 11.61 -0.92 14.45
C HIS A 38 10.82 0.39 14.32
N GLU A 39 11.33 1.31 13.53
CA GLU A 39 10.56 2.46 13.06
C GLU A 39 9.53 1.98 12.05
N CYS A 40 8.25 2.15 12.35
CA CYS A 40 7.16 1.64 11.55
C CYS A 40 6.30 2.77 10.98
N ILE A 41 5.90 2.60 9.72
CA ILE A 41 4.98 3.47 9.00
C ILE A 41 3.77 2.63 8.59
N TYR A 42 2.61 2.98 9.12
CA TYR A 42 1.34 2.30 8.85
C TYR A 42 0.44 3.20 8.00
N CYS A 43 0.20 2.77 6.78
CA CYS A 43 -0.58 3.50 5.79
C CYS A 43 -1.97 2.88 5.62
N ILE A 44 -3.02 3.68 5.72
CA ILE A 44 -4.35 3.29 5.25
C ILE A 44 -4.41 3.64 3.76
N VAL A 45 -4.38 2.61 2.90
CA VAL A 45 -4.16 2.80 1.46
C VAL A 45 -5.46 3.00 0.70
N ASP A 46 -6.10 4.14 0.90
CA ASP A 46 -7.37 4.51 0.30
C ASP A 46 -7.28 4.80 -1.20
N LEU A 47 -6.14 5.26 -1.73
CA LEU A 47 -5.92 5.41 -3.17
C LEU A 47 -5.91 4.04 -3.88
N HIS A 48 -5.42 3.00 -3.22
CA HIS A 48 -5.56 1.63 -3.75
C HIS A 48 -7.00 1.14 -3.71
N ALA A 49 -7.78 1.53 -2.69
CA ALA A 49 -9.18 1.13 -2.58
C ALA A 49 -10.02 1.63 -3.76
N ILE A 50 -9.81 2.87 -4.21
CA ILE A 50 -10.57 3.48 -5.31
C ILE A 50 -10.22 2.95 -6.71
N THR A 51 -9.26 2.06 -6.85
CA THR A 51 -9.00 1.35 -8.11
C THR A 51 -10.18 0.48 -8.55
N VAL A 52 -11.04 0.14 -7.60
CA VAL A 52 -12.37 -0.46 -7.80
C VAL A 52 -13.39 0.51 -7.22
N PHE A 53 -14.58 0.60 -7.83
CA PHE A 53 -15.61 1.53 -7.36
C PHE A 53 -15.87 1.39 -5.86
N GLN A 54 -15.84 2.51 -5.16
CA GLN A 54 -16.19 2.64 -3.75
C GLN A 54 -17.24 3.75 -3.59
N ASP A 55 -18.26 3.50 -2.79
CA ASP A 55 -19.14 4.59 -2.35
C ASP A 55 -18.33 5.55 -1.44
N PRO A 56 -18.33 6.86 -1.71
CA PRO A 56 -17.50 7.79 -0.96
C PRO A 56 -17.82 7.87 0.54
N ALA A 57 -19.09 7.70 0.92
CA ALA A 57 -19.50 7.75 2.32
C ALA A 57 -19.03 6.49 3.06
N GLU A 58 -19.21 5.32 2.44
CA GLU A 58 -18.72 4.05 2.98
C GLU A 58 -17.18 4.00 3.03
N LEU A 59 -16.49 4.49 2.01
CA LEU A 59 -15.03 4.58 2.05
C LEU A 59 -14.53 5.43 3.21
N LYS A 60 -15.13 6.61 3.41
CA LYS A 60 -14.79 7.50 4.53
C LYS A 60 -15.03 6.84 5.89
N LYS A 61 -16.12 6.06 6.02
CA LYS A 61 -16.42 5.28 7.20
C LYS A 61 -15.37 4.19 7.42
N SER A 62 -15.07 3.41 6.39
CA SER A 62 -14.10 2.30 6.43
C SER A 62 -12.68 2.78 6.79
N ILE A 63 -12.24 3.94 6.28
CA ILE A 63 -10.97 4.54 6.69
C ILE A 63 -10.92 4.77 8.21
N ARG A 64 -12.00 5.31 8.79
CA ARG A 64 -12.08 5.54 10.25
C ARG A 64 -12.10 4.24 11.04
N GLU A 65 -12.80 3.23 10.55
CA GLU A 65 -12.90 1.92 11.18
C GLU A 65 -11.54 1.20 11.17
N VAL A 66 -10.81 1.23 10.04
CA VAL A 66 -9.46 0.67 9.96
C VAL A 66 -8.50 1.42 10.89
N THR A 67 -8.58 2.75 10.95
CA THR A 67 -7.77 3.54 11.87
C THR A 67 -8.08 3.18 13.33
N ALA A 68 -9.35 3.08 13.70
CA ALA A 68 -9.76 2.68 15.04
C ALA A 68 -9.28 1.27 15.38
N ALA A 69 -9.33 0.34 14.44
CA ALA A 69 -8.84 -1.02 14.63
C ALA A 69 -7.32 -1.08 14.80
N TYR A 70 -6.55 -0.25 14.11
CA TYR A 70 -5.12 -0.12 14.33
C TYR A 70 -4.81 0.28 15.77
N LEU A 71 -5.46 1.33 16.25
CA LEU A 71 -5.30 1.83 17.62
C LEU A 71 -5.76 0.80 18.66
N ALA A 72 -6.92 0.18 18.44
CA ALA A 72 -7.47 -0.85 19.33
C ALA A 72 -6.60 -2.11 19.39
N ALA A 73 -5.91 -2.46 18.30
CA ALA A 73 -4.97 -3.57 18.28
C ALA A 73 -3.67 -3.27 19.05
N GLY A 74 -3.40 -2.00 19.37
CA GLY A 74 -2.22 -1.59 20.14
C GLY A 74 -1.13 -0.92 19.32
N LEU A 75 -1.41 -0.47 18.08
CA LEU A 75 -0.48 0.40 17.37
C LEU A 75 -0.45 1.78 18.05
N ASP A 76 0.73 2.20 18.49
CA ASP A 76 0.93 3.44 19.21
C ASP A 76 1.33 4.59 18.26
N PRO A 77 0.47 5.61 18.09
CA PRO A 77 0.78 6.76 17.22
C PRO A 77 1.90 7.66 17.76
N LYS A 78 2.36 7.43 19.01
CA LYS A 78 3.53 8.12 19.56
C LYS A 78 4.83 7.41 19.21
N ALA A 79 4.77 6.10 18.99
CA ALA A 79 5.92 5.27 18.64
C ALA A 79 6.05 5.06 17.13
N SER A 80 4.96 5.19 16.37
CA SER A 80 4.89 4.89 14.94
C SER A 80 4.13 5.97 14.18
N ILE A 81 4.38 6.07 12.88
CA ILE A 81 3.62 6.96 11.99
C ILE A 81 2.41 6.19 11.48
N ILE A 82 1.21 6.74 11.72
CA ILE A 82 -0.06 6.21 11.20
C ILE A 82 -0.72 7.30 10.38
N PHE A 83 -1.02 7.05 9.10
CA PHE A 83 -1.60 8.07 8.22
C PHE A 83 -2.48 7.46 7.15
N ASN A 84 -3.31 8.32 6.53
CA ASN A 84 -4.11 7.98 5.36
C ASN A 84 -3.38 8.39 4.08
N GLN A 85 -3.23 7.49 3.13
CA GLN A 85 -2.43 7.66 1.92
C GLN A 85 -2.78 8.92 1.13
N SER A 86 -4.07 9.22 0.95
CA SER A 86 -4.53 10.39 0.22
C SER A 86 -4.22 11.74 0.88
N GLN A 87 -3.77 11.74 2.15
CA GLN A 87 -3.34 12.96 2.84
C GLN A 87 -1.89 13.36 2.52
N VAL A 88 -1.16 12.50 1.80
CA VAL A 88 0.22 12.72 1.36
C VAL A 88 0.24 12.68 -0.15
N SER A 89 0.22 13.84 -0.80
CA SER A 89 0.08 13.98 -2.27
C SER A 89 1.21 13.32 -3.04
N GLU A 90 2.39 13.23 -2.44
CA GLU A 90 3.61 12.67 -3.02
C GLU A 90 3.45 11.22 -3.46
N HIS A 91 2.56 10.46 -2.86
CA HIS A 91 2.21 9.11 -3.31
C HIS A 91 1.67 9.12 -4.75
N ALA A 92 0.69 9.97 -5.01
CA ALA A 92 0.06 10.09 -6.33
C ALA A 92 1.00 10.77 -7.33
N GLU A 93 1.75 11.79 -6.92
CA GLU A 93 2.70 12.50 -7.76
C GLU A 93 3.83 11.57 -8.21
N LEU A 94 4.45 10.83 -7.29
CA LEU A 94 5.50 9.88 -7.62
C LEU A 94 4.96 8.69 -8.43
N ALA A 95 3.73 8.23 -8.16
CA ALA A 95 3.07 7.20 -8.96
C ALA A 95 2.90 7.64 -10.42
N TRP A 96 2.55 8.92 -10.66
CA TRP A 96 2.49 9.45 -12.01
C TRP A 96 3.84 9.40 -12.71
N VAL A 97 4.91 9.83 -12.04
CA VAL A 97 6.27 9.74 -12.57
C VAL A 97 6.64 8.28 -12.89
N PHE A 98 6.33 7.35 -12.00
CA PHE A 98 6.60 5.93 -12.22
C PHE A 98 5.77 5.32 -13.34
N ASN A 99 4.55 5.78 -13.58
CA ASN A 99 3.78 5.39 -14.75
C ASN A 99 4.46 5.80 -16.07
N CYS A 100 5.24 6.89 -16.05
CA CYS A 100 6.03 7.33 -17.20
C CYS A 100 7.36 6.53 -17.37
N VAL A 101 7.81 5.84 -16.32
CA VAL A 101 9.04 5.03 -16.31
C VAL A 101 8.74 3.55 -16.56
N ALA A 102 7.67 3.02 -15.96
CA ALA A 102 7.28 1.63 -16.04
C ALA A 102 6.91 1.23 -17.47
N ARG A 103 7.23 -0.01 -17.84
CA ARG A 103 6.93 -0.55 -19.17
C ARG A 103 5.63 -1.33 -19.14
N LEU A 104 4.79 -1.18 -20.17
CA LEU A 104 3.55 -1.97 -20.32
C LEU A 104 3.80 -3.47 -20.18
N GLY A 105 4.90 -3.99 -20.74
CA GLY A 105 5.27 -5.39 -20.64
C GLY A 105 5.55 -5.87 -19.22
N TRP A 106 5.94 -4.97 -18.30
CA TRP A 106 6.08 -5.30 -16.88
C TRP A 106 4.70 -5.44 -16.22
N LEU A 107 3.82 -4.48 -16.45
CA LEU A 107 2.45 -4.48 -15.91
C LEU A 107 1.61 -5.64 -16.49
N ASN A 108 1.77 -5.97 -17.76
CA ASN A 108 1.08 -7.09 -18.41
C ASN A 108 1.39 -8.46 -17.77
N ARG A 109 2.54 -8.59 -17.11
CA ARG A 109 2.93 -9.83 -16.41
C ARG A 109 2.31 -9.96 -15.02
N MET A 110 1.76 -8.86 -14.48
CA MET A 110 1.16 -8.86 -13.14
C MET A 110 -0.10 -9.72 -13.11
N THR A 111 -0.10 -10.73 -12.25
CA THR A 111 -1.19 -11.71 -12.15
C THR A 111 -2.43 -11.12 -11.51
N GLN A 112 -2.27 -10.23 -10.52
CA GLN A 112 -3.39 -9.65 -9.77
C GLN A 112 -4.34 -8.81 -10.62
N PHE A 113 -3.85 -8.13 -11.67
CA PHE A 113 -4.74 -7.45 -12.60
C PHE A 113 -5.70 -8.45 -13.27
N LYS A 114 -5.17 -9.61 -13.71
CA LYS A 114 -5.94 -10.64 -14.37
C LYS A 114 -7.01 -11.23 -13.45
N GLU A 115 -6.71 -11.39 -12.18
CA GLU A 115 -7.61 -11.92 -11.16
C GLU A 115 -8.71 -10.92 -10.79
N LYS A 116 -8.34 -9.65 -10.52
CA LYS A 116 -9.27 -8.60 -10.09
C LYS A 116 -10.15 -8.06 -11.21
N ALA A 117 -9.65 -7.98 -12.45
CA ALA A 117 -10.43 -7.56 -13.61
C ALA A 117 -11.48 -8.62 -14.03
N GLY A 118 -11.33 -9.87 -13.59
CA GLY A 118 -12.26 -10.95 -13.89
C GLY A 118 -12.40 -11.23 -15.38
N LYS A 119 -13.64 -11.56 -15.81
CA LYS A 119 -13.96 -11.87 -17.23
C LYS A 119 -14.11 -10.62 -18.08
N ASP A 120 -14.53 -9.50 -17.49
CA ASP A 120 -14.78 -8.23 -18.18
C ASP A 120 -13.61 -7.25 -17.95
N LYS A 121 -12.54 -7.49 -18.67
CA LYS A 121 -11.32 -6.65 -18.57
C LYS A 121 -11.51 -5.25 -19.17
N GLU A 122 -12.47 -5.09 -20.07
CA GLU A 122 -12.70 -3.81 -20.75
C GLU A 122 -13.39 -2.80 -19.83
N SER A 123 -14.13 -3.26 -18.82
CA SER A 123 -14.74 -2.41 -17.79
C SER A 123 -13.80 -2.08 -16.62
N ALA A 124 -12.62 -2.71 -16.57
CA ALA A 124 -11.65 -2.46 -15.51
C ALA A 124 -11.07 -1.04 -15.59
N SER A 125 -10.94 -0.37 -14.44
CA SER A 125 -10.34 0.97 -14.41
C SER A 125 -8.87 0.95 -14.79
N ILE A 126 -8.37 2.05 -15.38
CA ILE A 126 -6.93 2.23 -15.61
C ILE A 126 -6.17 2.18 -14.28
N GLY A 127 -6.77 2.68 -13.18
CA GLY A 127 -6.20 2.59 -11.85
C GLY A 127 -5.93 1.16 -11.42
N LEU A 128 -6.81 0.21 -11.74
CA LEU A 128 -6.60 -1.21 -11.44
C LEU A 128 -5.44 -1.81 -12.25
N TYR A 129 -5.15 -1.28 -13.44
CA TYR A 129 -3.98 -1.70 -14.22
C TYR A 129 -2.69 -1.06 -13.72
N ALA A 130 -2.74 0.22 -13.33
CA ALA A 130 -1.59 1.03 -12.97
C ALA A 130 -1.22 0.98 -11.47
N TYR A 131 -2.07 0.43 -10.59
CA TYR A 131 -1.81 0.45 -9.15
C TYR A 131 -0.46 -0.17 -8.71
N PRO A 132 0.18 -1.09 -9.44
CA PRO A 132 1.52 -1.54 -9.06
C PRO A 132 2.57 -0.41 -9.08
N ALA A 133 2.40 0.61 -9.94
CA ALA A 133 3.26 1.79 -9.92
C ALA A 133 2.98 2.68 -8.70
N LEU A 134 1.72 2.78 -8.25
CA LEU A 134 1.36 3.45 -7.00
C LEU A 134 1.96 2.71 -5.80
N MET A 135 1.91 1.39 -5.77
CA MET A 135 2.56 0.60 -4.71
C MET A 135 4.08 0.80 -4.68
N ALA A 136 4.71 0.88 -5.85
CA ALA A 136 6.14 1.22 -5.94
C ALA A 136 6.42 2.62 -5.37
N ALA A 137 5.54 3.60 -5.66
CA ALA A 137 5.64 4.95 -5.11
C ALA A 137 5.51 4.96 -3.57
N ASP A 138 4.54 4.22 -3.02
CA ASP A 138 4.35 4.07 -1.57
C ASP A 138 5.63 3.60 -0.87
N ILE A 139 6.33 2.64 -1.48
CA ILE A 139 7.55 2.06 -0.93
C ILE A 139 8.75 3.02 -1.07
N LEU A 140 8.91 3.58 -2.26
CA LEU A 140 10.13 4.30 -2.62
C LEU A 140 10.16 5.74 -2.12
N VAL A 141 8.99 6.39 -1.91
CA VAL A 141 8.90 7.74 -1.36
C VAL A 141 9.49 7.81 0.05
N TYR A 142 9.33 6.76 0.84
CA TYR A 142 9.90 6.65 2.20
C TYR A 142 11.25 5.96 2.24
N LYS A 143 11.79 5.50 1.10
CA LYS A 143 13.01 4.69 1.04
C LYS A 143 12.93 3.49 2.00
N ALA A 144 11.76 2.86 2.12
CA ALA A 144 11.53 1.76 3.04
C ALA A 144 12.50 0.61 2.78
N THR A 145 13.15 0.14 3.83
CA THR A 145 14.12 -0.97 3.73
C THR A 145 13.46 -2.34 3.80
N HIS A 146 12.29 -2.41 4.43
CA HIS A 146 11.53 -3.64 4.58
C HIS A 146 10.04 -3.36 4.37
N VAL A 147 9.41 -4.20 3.58
CA VAL A 147 7.96 -4.17 3.31
C VAL A 147 7.43 -5.57 3.58
N PRO A 148 6.89 -5.84 4.79
CA PRO A 148 6.30 -7.11 5.12
C PRO A 148 5.02 -7.33 4.32
N VAL A 149 5.05 -8.27 3.40
CA VAL A 149 3.91 -8.60 2.51
C VAL A 149 3.69 -10.11 2.47
N GLY A 150 2.49 -10.52 2.06
CA GLY A 150 2.22 -11.92 1.72
C GLY A 150 2.93 -12.34 0.42
N GLU A 151 3.03 -13.63 0.19
CA GLU A 151 3.65 -14.20 -1.02
C GLU A 151 2.99 -13.69 -2.32
N ASP A 152 1.68 -13.45 -2.28
CA ASP A 152 0.90 -12.89 -3.39
C ASP A 152 1.36 -11.48 -3.82
N GLN A 153 2.05 -10.75 -2.96
CA GLN A 153 2.56 -9.41 -3.21
C GLN A 153 4.04 -9.37 -3.64
N LYS A 154 4.73 -10.50 -3.67
CA LYS A 154 6.16 -10.58 -4.01
C LYS A 154 6.46 -9.99 -5.39
N GLN A 155 5.62 -10.28 -6.37
CA GLN A 155 5.76 -9.77 -7.74
C GLN A 155 5.72 -8.24 -7.80
N HIS A 156 4.96 -7.58 -6.91
CA HIS A 156 4.92 -6.12 -6.82
C HIS A 156 6.22 -5.52 -6.26
N LEU A 157 6.87 -6.22 -5.32
CA LEU A 157 8.18 -5.80 -4.81
C LEU A 157 9.28 -5.92 -5.87
N GLU A 158 9.21 -6.96 -6.70
CA GLU A 158 10.11 -7.13 -7.85
C GLU A 158 9.91 -5.98 -8.86
N LEU A 159 8.66 -5.63 -9.17
CA LEU A 159 8.35 -4.50 -10.03
C LEU A 159 8.84 -3.17 -9.43
N ALA A 160 8.66 -2.94 -8.13
CA ALA A 160 9.17 -1.75 -7.47
C ALA A 160 10.69 -1.62 -7.61
N ARG A 161 11.42 -2.74 -7.52
CA ARG A 161 12.87 -2.79 -7.77
C ARG A 161 13.22 -2.44 -9.22
N ASP A 162 12.51 -3.02 -10.19
CA ASP A 162 12.72 -2.74 -11.62
C ASP A 162 12.49 -1.25 -11.93
N ILE A 163 11.42 -0.67 -11.36
CA ILE A 163 11.11 0.76 -11.49
C ILE A 163 12.25 1.60 -10.89
N ALA A 164 12.69 1.29 -9.67
CA ALA A 164 13.76 2.02 -9.00
C ALA A 164 15.06 1.97 -9.80
N GLN A 165 15.44 0.81 -10.33
CA GLN A 165 16.64 0.65 -11.18
C GLN A 165 16.55 1.43 -12.49
N LYS A 166 15.35 1.56 -13.04
CA LYS A 166 15.15 2.29 -14.30
C LYS A 166 15.07 3.79 -14.09
N PHE A 167 14.59 4.22 -12.92
CA PHE A 167 14.46 5.62 -12.53
C PHE A 167 15.81 6.27 -12.20
N ASN A 168 16.71 5.53 -11.51
CA ASN A 168 18.07 5.96 -11.16
C ASN A 168 19.03 5.80 -12.34
#